data_60dde743693b4285f979057c1c4b80ce
#
_entry.id   60dde743693b4285f979057c1c4b80ce
#
_cell.length_a   1.000
_cell.length_b   1.000
_cell.length_c   1.000
_cell.angle_alpha   90.00
_cell.angle_beta   90.00
_cell.angle_gamma   90.00
#
_symmetry.space_group_name_H-M   'P 1'
#
loop_
_entity.id
_entity.type
_entity.pdbx_description
1 polymer ?
#
loop_
_entity_poly.entity_id
_entity_poly.type
_entity_poly.pdbx_seq_one_letter_code
_entity_poly.pdbx_strand_id
1 'polypeptide(L)'
;MIKEFCKKCYGKLFCVEQEPQMNADEIISIILKIITQKTEQQSIKLLYSFLHPFYRTKLGGYSAYKKWIKTHFPGFMTVSNINLLDNFNEIDECYGYFQVSYIYHNKPIVLRIEMERAYDYINNLPMYDRYAKTKLYLFWRISKIRVEREKVKLGRRVVFGRE
;
A
#
# COMPACT_ATOMS: atom_id res chain seq x y z
N MET A 1 -8.17 -2.86 18.26
CA MET A 1 -6.69 -2.83 18.18
C MET A 1 -6.18 -3.92 17.28
N ILE A 2 -5.05 -3.69 16.67
CA ILE A 2 -4.43 -4.67 15.75
C ILE A 2 -4.23 -6.01 16.43
N LYS A 3 -3.79 -6.02 17.69
CA LYS A 3 -3.58 -7.25 18.44
C LYS A 3 -4.85 -8.09 18.60
N GLU A 4 -5.98 -7.44 18.82
CA GLU A 4 -7.24 -8.15 18.98
C GLU A 4 -7.67 -8.79 17.67
N PHE A 5 -7.51 -8.07 16.57
CA PHE A 5 -7.82 -8.61 15.27
C PHE A 5 -6.92 -9.78 14.90
N CYS A 6 -5.64 -9.68 15.25
CA CYS A 6 -4.72 -10.79 15.01
C CYS A 6 -5.14 -12.06 15.75
N LYS A 7 -5.77 -11.94 16.92
CA LYS A 7 -6.33 -13.09 17.60
C LYS A 7 -7.43 -13.74 16.80
N LYS A 8 -8.27 -12.94 16.13
CA LYS A 8 -9.32 -13.48 15.27
C LYS A 8 -8.74 -14.26 14.09
N CYS A 9 -7.56 -13.90 13.66
CA CYS A 9 -6.85 -14.61 12.60
C CYS A 9 -5.98 -15.73 13.16
N TYR A 10 -6.18 -16.12 14.40
CA TYR A 10 -5.43 -17.17 15.07
C TYR A 10 -3.94 -16.88 15.21
N GLY A 11 -3.60 -15.61 15.38
CA GLY A 11 -2.22 -15.20 15.62
C GLY A 11 -1.26 -15.45 14.49
N LYS A 12 -1.73 -15.55 13.27
CA LYS A 12 -0.86 -15.78 12.12
C LYS A 12 0.04 -14.59 11.87
N LEU A 13 1.30 -14.86 11.55
CA LEU A 13 2.30 -13.83 11.33
C LEU A 13 1.96 -12.84 10.21
N PHE A 14 1.13 -13.27 9.28
CA PHE A 14 0.77 -12.46 8.12
C PHE A 14 -0.51 -11.67 8.33
N CYS A 15 -1.08 -11.75 9.51
CA CYS A 15 -2.31 -11.07 9.81
C CYS A 15 -2.02 -9.63 10.20
N VAL A 16 -2.43 -8.71 9.36
CA VAL A 16 -2.43 -7.28 9.68
C VAL A 16 -3.82 -6.76 9.35
N GLU A 17 -4.49 -6.24 10.35
CA GLU A 17 -5.85 -5.74 10.21
C GLU A 17 -5.89 -4.25 10.54
N GLN A 18 -6.83 -3.56 9.92
CA GLN A 18 -7.09 -2.16 10.18
C GLN A 18 -8.31 -2.04 11.09
N GLU A 19 -8.26 -1.07 11.97
CA GLU A 19 -9.47 -0.65 12.66
C GLU A 19 -10.29 0.22 11.71
N PRO A 20 -11.63 0.10 11.74
CA PRO A 20 -12.48 0.90 10.84
C PRO A 20 -12.30 2.42 10.97
N GLN A 21 -11.88 2.89 12.15
CA GLN A 21 -11.69 4.31 12.39
C GLN A 21 -10.29 4.83 12.08
N MET A 22 -9.38 3.97 11.66
CA MET A 22 -8.03 4.43 11.35
C MET A 22 -8.03 5.49 10.28
N ASN A 23 -7.28 6.56 10.53
CA ASN A 23 -7.08 7.57 9.52
C ASN A 23 -5.96 7.16 8.54
N ALA A 24 -5.85 7.92 7.46
CA ALA A 24 -4.90 7.58 6.41
C ALA A 24 -3.44 7.59 6.90
N ASP A 25 -3.07 8.52 7.76
CA ASP A 25 -1.70 8.60 8.26
C ASP A 25 -1.30 7.39 9.07
N GLU A 26 -2.21 6.86 9.86
CA GLU A 26 -1.97 5.63 10.63
C GLU A 26 -1.74 4.44 9.70
N ILE A 27 -2.54 4.34 8.66
CA ILE A 27 -2.42 3.26 7.67
C ILE A 27 -1.12 3.37 6.90
N ILE A 28 -0.75 4.58 6.50
CA ILE A 28 0.54 4.83 5.82
C ILE A 28 1.69 4.38 6.70
N SER A 29 1.66 4.72 7.99
CA SER A 29 2.68 4.30 8.92
C SER A 29 2.81 2.77 8.99
N ILE A 30 1.69 2.07 9.01
CA ILE A 30 1.67 0.61 9.02
C ILE A 30 2.26 0.05 7.73
N ILE A 31 1.87 0.59 6.59
CA ILE A 31 2.37 0.15 5.28
C ILE A 31 3.89 0.30 5.21
N LEU A 32 4.41 1.45 5.63
CA LEU A 32 5.85 1.69 5.58
C LEU A 32 6.61 0.76 6.52
N LYS A 33 6.08 0.49 7.69
CA LYS A 33 6.68 -0.48 8.60
C LYS A 33 6.71 -1.88 8.03
N ILE A 34 5.64 -2.30 7.38
CA ILE A 34 5.59 -3.61 6.72
C ILE A 34 6.72 -3.71 5.69
N ILE A 35 6.82 -2.72 4.82
CA ILE A 35 7.79 -2.75 3.72
C ILE A 35 9.23 -2.75 4.25
N THR A 36 9.50 -2.01 5.31
CA THR A 36 10.88 -1.86 5.81
C THR A 36 11.30 -2.91 6.83
N GLN A 37 10.35 -3.59 7.46
CA GLN A 37 10.65 -4.50 8.57
C GLN A 37 10.36 -5.98 8.28
N LYS A 38 9.57 -6.26 7.26
CA LYS A 38 9.22 -7.63 6.90
C LYS A 38 10.07 -8.12 5.74
N THR A 39 10.07 -9.43 5.54
CA THR A 39 10.72 -10.00 4.34
C THR A 39 9.96 -9.58 3.10
N GLU A 40 10.60 -9.69 1.95
CA GLU A 40 9.95 -9.37 0.68
C GLU A 40 8.64 -10.12 0.51
N GLN A 41 8.66 -11.42 0.76
CA GLN A 41 7.48 -12.26 0.60
C GLN A 41 6.35 -11.83 1.53
N GLN A 42 6.67 -11.54 2.79
CA GLN A 42 5.68 -11.07 3.75
C GLN A 42 5.13 -9.70 3.37
N SER A 43 6.00 -8.79 2.95
CA SER A 43 5.59 -7.44 2.54
C SER A 43 4.65 -7.48 1.35
N ILE A 44 4.97 -8.28 0.35
CA ILE A 44 4.10 -8.44 -0.83
C ILE A 44 2.73 -8.94 -0.41
N LYS A 45 2.70 -9.97 0.41
CA LYS A 45 1.45 -10.58 0.87
C LYS A 45 0.62 -9.60 1.70
N LEU A 46 1.24 -8.91 2.64
CA LEU A 46 0.53 -7.99 3.52
C LEU A 46 0.04 -6.75 2.78
N LEU A 47 0.85 -6.23 1.86
CA LEU A 47 0.43 -5.07 1.09
C LEU A 47 -0.82 -5.35 0.26
N TYR A 48 -0.97 -6.57 -0.22
CA TYR A 48 -2.14 -6.95 -1.00
C TYR A 48 -3.44 -6.69 -0.25
N SER A 49 -3.45 -6.90 1.06
CA SER A 49 -4.63 -6.64 1.89
C SER A 49 -4.97 -5.16 1.99
N PHE A 50 -4.03 -4.28 1.70
CA PHE A 50 -4.25 -2.82 1.73
C PHE A 50 -4.67 -2.27 0.37
N LEU A 51 -4.73 -3.11 -0.66
CA LEU A 51 -5.17 -2.66 -1.98
C LEU A 51 -6.69 -2.54 -2.02
N HIS A 52 -7.15 -1.55 -2.76
CA HIS A 52 -8.58 -1.39 -3.04
C HIS A 52 -9.11 -2.63 -3.76
N PRO A 53 -10.32 -3.10 -3.42
CA PRO A 53 -10.87 -4.31 -4.07
C PRO A 53 -10.87 -4.24 -5.61
N PHE A 54 -11.22 -3.10 -6.19
CA PHE A 54 -11.17 -2.93 -7.63
C PHE A 54 -9.75 -3.02 -8.17
N TYR A 55 -8.78 -2.50 -7.43
CA TYR A 55 -7.39 -2.55 -7.85
C TYR A 55 -6.88 -3.99 -7.84
N ARG A 56 -7.23 -4.75 -6.83
CA ARG A 56 -6.90 -6.18 -6.78
C ARG A 56 -7.43 -6.92 -8.00
N THR A 57 -8.69 -6.67 -8.34
CA THR A 57 -9.32 -7.28 -9.51
C THR A 57 -8.66 -6.82 -10.80
N LYS A 58 -8.38 -5.52 -10.91
CA LYS A 58 -7.74 -4.96 -12.09
C LYS A 58 -6.35 -5.55 -12.34
N LEU A 59 -5.62 -5.85 -11.27
CA LEU A 59 -4.31 -6.47 -11.38
C LEU A 59 -4.37 -7.97 -11.69
N GLY A 60 -5.54 -8.57 -11.61
CA GLY A 60 -5.72 -9.98 -11.96
C GLY A 60 -5.63 -10.96 -10.78
N GLY A 61 -5.80 -10.47 -9.56
CA GLY A 61 -5.73 -11.30 -8.37
C GLY A 61 -4.32 -11.37 -7.79
N TYR A 62 -4.17 -12.18 -6.75
CA TYR A 62 -2.93 -12.20 -5.98
C TYR A 62 -1.70 -12.63 -6.78
N SER A 63 -1.80 -13.67 -7.58
CA SER A 63 -0.66 -14.17 -8.35
C SER A 63 -0.17 -13.15 -9.38
N ALA A 64 -1.10 -12.51 -10.07
CA ALA A 64 -0.78 -11.48 -11.04
C ALA A 64 -0.19 -10.24 -10.35
N TYR A 65 -0.78 -9.84 -9.23
CA TYR A 65 -0.26 -8.74 -8.41
C TYR A 65 1.18 -9.00 -7.97
N LYS A 66 1.48 -10.20 -7.52
CA LYS A 66 2.81 -10.57 -7.06
C LYS A 66 3.88 -10.37 -8.13
N LYS A 67 3.57 -10.76 -9.35
CA LYS A 67 4.46 -10.53 -10.50
C LYS A 67 4.55 -9.05 -10.85
N TRP A 68 3.42 -8.39 -10.86
CA TRP A 68 3.33 -6.98 -11.22
C TRP A 68 4.16 -6.10 -10.28
N ILE A 69 4.06 -6.32 -8.97
CA ILE A 69 4.77 -5.47 -8.01
C ILE A 69 6.28 -5.62 -8.15
N LYS A 70 6.76 -6.82 -8.43
CA LYS A 70 8.18 -7.06 -8.62
C LYS A 70 8.70 -6.47 -9.93
N THR A 71 7.89 -6.50 -10.97
CA THR A 71 8.30 -6.05 -12.29
C THR A 71 8.27 -4.52 -12.40
N HIS A 72 7.21 -3.90 -11.90
CA HIS A 72 7.01 -2.46 -12.07
C HIS A 72 7.67 -1.60 -10.99
N PHE A 73 7.88 -2.17 -9.80
CA PHE A 73 8.48 -1.44 -8.69
C PHE A 73 9.63 -2.26 -8.10
N PRO A 74 10.70 -2.46 -8.89
CA PRO A 74 11.80 -3.29 -8.44
C PRO A 74 12.44 -2.71 -7.19
N GLY A 75 12.74 -3.56 -6.22
CA GLY A 75 13.37 -3.17 -4.98
C GLY A 75 12.45 -2.54 -3.95
N PHE A 76 11.21 -2.20 -4.30
CA PHE A 76 10.30 -1.53 -3.37
C PHE A 76 10.02 -2.37 -2.12
N MET A 77 9.81 -3.65 -2.28
CA MET A 77 9.47 -4.54 -1.17
C MET A 77 10.67 -5.08 -0.39
N THR A 78 11.88 -4.66 -0.75
CA THR A 78 13.10 -5.12 -0.10
C THR A 78 13.90 -4.01 0.53
N VAL A 79 13.41 -2.78 0.49
CA VAL A 79 14.16 -1.65 1.01
C VAL A 79 14.16 -1.63 2.53
N SER A 80 15.27 -1.21 3.11
CA SER A 80 15.37 -0.97 4.54
C SER A 80 14.98 0.45 4.92
N ASN A 81 15.02 1.37 3.97
CA ASN A 81 14.69 2.78 4.18
C ASN A 81 13.79 3.30 3.10
N ILE A 82 12.68 3.90 3.52
CA ILE A 82 11.77 4.62 2.63
C ILE A 82 11.59 6.01 3.21
N ASN A 83 11.74 7.02 2.37
CA ASN A 83 11.48 8.39 2.76
C ASN A 83 10.05 8.76 2.41
N LEU A 84 9.31 9.21 3.40
CA LEU A 84 8.00 9.80 3.16
C LEU A 84 8.22 11.24 2.72
N LEU A 85 8.03 11.50 1.45
CA LEU A 85 8.29 12.83 0.87
C LEU A 85 7.16 13.80 1.18
N ASP A 86 5.96 13.28 1.21
CA ASP A 86 4.78 14.10 1.41
C ASP A 86 3.78 13.28 2.22
N ASN A 87 3.28 13.86 3.29
CA ASN A 87 2.26 13.24 4.10
C ASN A 87 0.99 13.09 3.28
N PHE A 88 -0.01 12.45 3.85
CA PHE A 88 -1.25 12.23 3.14
C PHE A 88 -1.89 13.57 2.74
N ASN A 89 -2.07 13.73 1.44
CA ASN A 89 -2.74 14.87 0.84
C ASN A 89 -4.20 14.49 0.58
N GLU A 90 -5.07 14.91 1.42
CA GLU A 90 -6.49 14.63 1.25
C GLU A 90 -7.06 15.55 0.19
N ILE A 91 -7.57 14.96 -0.90
CA ILE A 91 -8.19 15.70 -1.99
C ILE A 91 -9.68 15.91 -1.69
N ASP A 92 -10.33 14.85 -1.21
CA ASP A 92 -11.70 14.91 -0.71
C ASP A 92 -11.88 13.87 0.39
N GLU A 93 -13.09 13.72 0.89
CA GLU A 93 -13.37 12.82 2.02
C GLU A 93 -13.03 11.36 1.75
N CYS A 94 -12.98 10.97 0.47
CA CYS A 94 -12.81 9.57 0.07
C CYS A 94 -11.55 9.31 -0.72
N TYR A 95 -10.72 10.31 -0.99
CA TYR A 95 -9.58 10.17 -1.87
C TYR A 95 -8.44 11.07 -1.47
N GLY A 96 -7.24 10.57 -1.58
CA GLY A 96 -6.03 11.33 -1.37
C GLY A 96 -4.82 10.54 -1.84
N TYR A 97 -3.64 11.05 -1.57
CA TYR A 97 -2.41 10.37 -1.96
C TYR A 97 -1.25 10.77 -1.04
N PHE A 98 -0.20 9.96 -1.08
CA PHE A 98 1.07 10.29 -0.46
C PHE A 98 2.21 9.88 -1.39
N GLN A 99 3.40 10.39 -1.11
CA GLN A 99 4.57 10.13 -1.94
C GLN A 99 5.70 9.60 -1.09
N VAL A 100 6.39 8.60 -1.61
CA VAL A 100 7.56 8.02 -0.97
C VAL A 100 8.69 7.93 -1.97
N SER A 101 9.92 7.86 -1.46
CA SER A 101 11.07 7.57 -2.30
C SER A 101 11.93 6.50 -1.67
N TYR A 102 12.59 5.74 -2.51
CA TYR A 102 13.58 4.76 -2.10
C TYR A 102 14.69 4.72 -3.13
N ILE A 103 15.81 4.12 -2.75
CA ILE A 103 16.97 4.00 -3.64
C ILE A 103 17.03 2.59 -4.20
N TYR A 104 17.17 2.49 -5.50
CA TYR A 104 17.33 1.22 -6.19
C TYR A 104 18.48 1.36 -7.18
N HIS A 105 19.55 0.56 -7.01
CA HIS A 105 20.76 0.64 -7.81
C HIS A 105 21.31 2.07 -7.89
N ASN A 106 21.42 2.71 -6.74
CA ASN A 106 21.93 4.08 -6.58
C ASN A 106 21.09 5.16 -7.27
N LYS A 107 19.88 4.83 -7.65
CA LYS A 107 18.95 5.81 -8.25
C LYS A 107 17.74 5.99 -7.35
N PRO A 108 17.32 7.24 -7.13
CA PRO A 108 16.10 7.47 -6.39
C PRO A 108 14.88 7.13 -7.25
N ILE A 109 13.94 6.44 -6.65
CA ILE A 109 12.66 6.16 -7.27
C ILE A 109 11.60 6.81 -6.40
N VAL A 110 10.74 7.60 -7.02
CA VAL A 110 9.64 8.27 -6.33
C VAL A 110 8.34 7.60 -6.75
N LEU A 111 7.56 7.21 -5.76
CA LEU A 111 6.25 6.61 -5.99
C LEU A 111 5.16 7.53 -5.47
N ARG A 112 4.10 7.63 -6.22
CA ARG A 112 2.85 8.22 -5.77
C ARG A 112 1.88 7.08 -5.47
N ILE A 113 1.36 7.08 -4.27
CA ILE A 113 0.43 6.04 -3.81
C ILE A 113 -0.91 6.72 -3.52
N GLU A 114 -1.88 6.41 -4.34
CA GLU A 114 -3.22 6.96 -4.21
C GLU A 114 -4.07 6.06 -3.34
N MET A 115 -4.87 6.66 -2.49
CA MET A 115 -5.74 5.93 -1.57
C MET A 115 -7.17 6.43 -1.71
N GLU A 116 -8.09 5.48 -1.60
CA GLU A 116 -9.51 5.77 -1.57
C GLU A 116 -10.17 5.01 -0.44
N ARG A 117 -11.24 5.58 0.09
CA ARG A 117 -12.07 4.85 1.03
C ARG A 117 -12.92 3.84 0.28
N ALA A 118 -12.97 2.64 0.79
CA ALA A 118 -13.73 1.57 0.18
C ALA A 118 -14.28 0.65 1.25
N TYR A 119 -15.45 0.10 0.98
CA TYR A 119 -15.95 -0.99 1.79
C TYR A 119 -15.15 -2.24 1.48
N ASP A 120 -14.65 -2.87 2.52
CA ASP A 120 -13.84 -4.06 2.39
C ASP A 120 -13.96 -4.91 3.64
N TYR A 121 -13.45 -6.11 3.55
CA TYR A 121 -13.42 -7.01 4.70
C TYR A 121 -12.18 -6.73 5.55
N ILE A 122 -12.28 -7.01 6.82
CA ILE A 122 -11.11 -7.01 7.67
C ILE A 122 -10.17 -8.07 7.14
N ASN A 123 -8.94 -7.69 6.83
CA ASN A 123 -7.88 -8.61 6.44
C ASN A 123 -8.23 -9.50 5.23
N ASN A 124 -7.92 -9.02 4.05
CA ASN A 124 -8.19 -9.70 2.78
C ASN A 124 -7.04 -10.54 2.27
N LEU A 125 -6.36 -11.27 3.13
CA LEU A 125 -5.31 -12.19 2.72
C LEU A 125 -5.92 -13.51 2.22
N PRO A 126 -5.20 -14.23 1.33
CA PRO A 126 -5.72 -15.49 0.79
C PRO A 126 -6.05 -16.55 1.84
N MET A 127 -5.35 -16.53 2.97
CA MET A 127 -5.55 -17.51 4.05
C MET A 127 -6.50 -17.03 5.12
N TYR A 128 -7.36 -16.20 4.77
CA TYR A 128 -8.20 -15.46 5.65
C TYR A 128 -9.35 -16.29 6.23
N ASP A 129 -9.71 -16.02 7.46
CA ASP A 129 -10.82 -16.67 8.12
C ASP A 129 -12.13 -16.24 7.48
N ARG A 130 -12.93 -17.20 7.03
CA ARG A 130 -14.20 -16.93 6.39
C ARG A 130 -15.17 -16.13 7.25
N TYR A 131 -15.09 -16.25 8.56
CA TYR A 131 -15.99 -15.52 9.45
C TYR A 131 -15.76 -14.01 9.40
N ALA A 132 -14.53 -13.59 9.27
CA ALA A 132 -14.23 -12.18 9.17
C ALA A 132 -14.75 -11.57 7.86
N LYS A 133 -14.92 -12.38 6.83
CA LYS A 133 -15.43 -11.94 5.54
C LYS A 133 -16.89 -11.54 5.56
N THR A 134 -17.61 -11.87 6.61
CA THR A 134 -19.03 -11.53 6.68
C THR A 134 -19.30 -10.06 6.98
N LYS A 135 -18.28 -9.32 7.40
CA LYS A 135 -18.43 -7.90 7.77
C LYS A 135 -17.63 -7.00 6.82
N LEU A 136 -18.29 -5.98 6.33
CA LEU A 136 -17.68 -4.95 5.52
C LEU A 136 -17.50 -3.69 6.36
N TYR A 137 -16.34 -3.09 6.22
CA TYR A 137 -16.03 -1.83 6.89
C TYR A 137 -15.49 -0.84 5.88
N LEU A 138 -15.61 0.43 6.19
CA LEU A 138 -15.07 1.49 5.34
C LEU A 138 -13.61 1.74 5.75
N PHE A 139 -12.71 1.41 4.83
CA PHE A 139 -11.27 1.54 5.04
C PHE A 139 -10.63 2.45 4.01
N TRP A 140 -9.50 3.05 4.38
CA TRP A 140 -8.58 3.58 3.41
C TRP A 140 -7.84 2.43 2.75
N ARG A 141 -7.86 2.39 1.42
CA ARG A 141 -7.20 1.36 0.62
C ARG A 141 -6.37 1.99 -0.47
N ILE A 142 -5.30 1.33 -0.86
CA ILE A 142 -4.46 1.78 -1.98
C ILE A 142 -5.22 1.54 -3.28
N SER A 143 -5.52 2.60 -4.00
CA SER A 143 -6.24 2.52 -5.27
C SER A 143 -5.32 2.57 -6.48
N LYS A 144 -4.09 3.04 -6.33
CA LYS A 144 -3.12 3.09 -7.41
C LYS A 144 -1.72 3.33 -6.88
N ILE A 145 -0.75 2.67 -7.48
CA ILE A 145 0.66 2.92 -7.24
C ILE A 145 1.30 3.23 -8.59
N ARG A 146 2.05 4.31 -8.66
CA ARG A 146 2.73 4.66 -9.90
C ARG A 146 4.04 5.37 -9.61
N VAL A 147 4.97 5.21 -10.56
CA VAL A 147 6.24 5.91 -10.50
C VAL A 147 6.03 7.34 -10.95
N GLU A 148 6.58 8.29 -10.22
CA GLU A 148 6.64 9.67 -10.65
C GLU A 148 8.02 9.96 -11.20
N ARG A 149 8.06 10.68 -12.31
CA ARG A 149 9.31 11.05 -12.94
C ARG A 149 9.51 12.55 -12.91
N GLU A 150 10.76 12.92 -12.78
CA GLU A 150 11.15 14.29 -12.96
C GLU A 150 11.01 14.66 -14.42
N LYS A 151 10.15 15.61 -14.70
CA LYS A 151 9.98 16.09 -16.08
C LYS A 151 11.16 16.93 -16.49
N VAL A 152 11.50 16.87 -17.77
CA VAL A 152 12.49 17.75 -18.35
C VAL A 152 12.06 19.19 -18.10
N LYS A 153 12.99 19.96 -17.59
CA LYS A 153 12.78 21.35 -17.32
C LYS A 153 12.67 22.11 -18.64
N LEU A 154 11.61 22.88 -18.77
CA LEU A 154 11.42 23.71 -19.94
C LEU A 154 12.07 25.07 -19.73
N GLY A 155 13.35 25.05 -19.36
CA GLY A 155 14.15 26.24 -19.12
C GLY A 155 13.88 26.96 -17.80
N ARG A 156 12.94 26.47 -17.01
CA ARG A 156 12.53 27.18 -15.80
C ARG A 156 12.62 26.36 -14.55
N ARG A 157 11.97 25.23 -14.53
CA ARG A 157 11.89 24.42 -13.32
C ARG A 157 11.69 22.96 -13.65
N VAL A 158 12.04 22.14 -12.70
CA VAL A 158 11.81 20.72 -12.79
C VAL A 158 10.46 20.41 -12.14
N VAL A 159 9.67 19.60 -12.81
CA VAL A 159 8.37 19.19 -12.32
C VAL A 159 8.31 17.67 -12.37
N PHE A 160 7.86 17.05 -11.25
CA PHE A 160 7.66 15.62 -11.25
C PHE A 160 6.41 15.28 -12.06
N GLY A 161 6.60 14.38 -13.01
CA GLY A 161 5.52 13.95 -13.87
C GLY A 161 5.03 12.57 -13.52
N ARG A 162 4.03 12.13 -14.28
CA ARG A 162 3.44 10.82 -14.10
C ARG A 162 3.58 9.99 -15.34
N GLU A 163 3.63 8.70 -15.09
CA GLU A 163 3.63 7.72 -16.16
C GLU A 163 2.22 7.42 -16.66
#